data_4fca5981e64410791f5a1708c3a6b035
#
_entry.id   4fca5981e64410791f5a1708c3a6b035
#
_cell.length_a   1.000
_cell.length_b   1.000
_cell.length_c   1.000
_cell.angle_alpha   90.00
_cell.angle_beta   90.00
_cell.angle_gamma   90.00
#
_symmetry.space_group_name_H-M   'P 1'
#
loop_
_entity.id
_entity.type
_entity.pdbx_description
1 polymer ?
#
loop_
_entity_poly.entity_id
_entity_poly.type
_entity_poly.pdbx_seq_one_letter_code
_entity_poly.pdbx_strand_id
1 'polypeptide(L)'
;IIILRTFRARNFFINYKFLKDYDNLLFIGMQDEYEDLKKQVPNLEFYNCKNFLEMAQIIKSCKFFIGNQGLGYALAEALKVPRLLEGNPDFPVIFPIGKKSFDFYHQIHFEKFFKKLNS
;
A
#
# COMPACT_ATOMS: atom_id res chain seq x y z
N ILE A 1 -0.08 -9.07 -3.64
CA ILE A 1 -0.06 -7.88 -2.77
C ILE A 1 0.13 -6.66 -3.65
N ILE A 2 -0.80 -5.72 -3.56
CA ILE A 2 -0.77 -4.48 -4.35
C ILE A 2 -0.26 -3.35 -3.47
N ILE A 3 0.71 -2.59 -3.99
CA ILE A 3 1.34 -1.48 -3.27
C ILE A 3 1.19 -0.21 -4.10
N LEU A 4 0.78 0.88 -3.46
CA LEU A 4 0.77 2.20 -4.06
C LEU A 4 1.16 3.23 -3.01
N ARG A 5 2.40 3.69 -3.07
CA ARG A 5 2.93 4.69 -2.13
C ARG A 5 3.25 5.97 -2.87
N THR A 6 2.42 6.99 -2.65
CA THR A 6 2.61 8.29 -3.29
C THR A 6 3.65 9.12 -2.55
N PHE A 7 4.18 10.15 -3.20
CA PHE A 7 5.14 11.05 -2.54
C PHE A 7 4.47 11.90 -1.48
N ARG A 8 3.20 12.22 -1.66
CA ARG A 8 2.44 13.03 -0.71
C ARG A 8 1.99 12.17 0.48
N ALA A 9 1.91 12.78 1.66
CA ALA A 9 1.44 12.14 2.88
C ALA A 9 2.25 10.90 3.31
N ARG A 10 3.54 10.86 2.97
CA ARG A 10 4.42 9.80 3.45
C ARG A 10 4.76 9.98 4.92
N ASN A 11 4.88 8.86 5.60
CA ASN A 11 5.45 8.81 6.93
C ASN A 11 6.94 8.47 6.80
N PHE A 12 7.82 9.43 7.07
CA PHE A 12 9.26 9.24 6.87
C PHE A 12 9.90 8.30 7.91
N PHE A 13 9.17 7.94 8.95
CA PHE A 13 9.64 6.94 9.93
C PHE A 13 9.34 5.51 9.49
N ILE A 14 8.65 5.33 8.35
CA ILE A 14 8.30 4.02 7.80
C ILE A 14 9.20 3.71 6.61
N ASN A 15 9.74 2.50 6.57
CA ASN A 15 10.41 1.98 5.39
C ASN A 15 9.79 0.64 4.97
N TYR A 16 9.97 0.30 3.71
CA TYR A 16 9.39 -0.91 3.11
C TYR A 16 10.43 -2.01 2.90
N LYS A 17 11.64 -1.85 3.43
CA LYS A 17 12.77 -2.75 3.16
C LYS A 17 12.50 -4.21 3.49
N PHE A 18 11.71 -4.49 4.52
CA PHE A 18 11.43 -5.87 4.91
C PHE A 18 10.65 -6.63 3.82
N LEU A 19 10.00 -5.92 2.91
CA LEU A 19 9.25 -6.55 1.82
C LEU A 19 10.14 -7.29 0.83
N LYS A 20 11.43 -7.00 0.80
CA LYS A 20 12.37 -7.71 -0.09
C LYS A 20 12.40 -9.23 0.16
N ASP A 21 11.96 -9.67 1.33
CA ASP A 21 11.92 -11.08 1.69
C ASP A 21 10.60 -11.77 1.29
N TYR A 22 9.71 -11.04 0.61
CA TYR A 22 8.40 -11.56 0.21
C TYR A 22 8.22 -11.52 -1.29
N ASP A 23 7.36 -12.40 -1.81
CA ASP A 23 7.05 -12.50 -3.22
C ASP A 23 5.70 -11.86 -3.55
N ASN A 24 5.39 -11.79 -4.86
CA ASN A 24 4.09 -11.34 -5.36
C ASN A 24 3.76 -9.90 -4.95
N LEU A 25 4.73 -9.02 -5.10
CA LEU A 25 4.60 -7.60 -4.82
C LEU A 25 4.44 -6.84 -6.13
N LEU A 26 3.34 -6.14 -6.30
CA LEU A 26 3.05 -5.37 -7.52
C LEU A 26 2.73 -3.93 -7.17
N PHE A 27 3.46 -3.01 -7.77
CA PHE A 27 3.23 -1.56 -7.64
C PHE A 27 2.38 -1.09 -8.81
N ILE A 28 1.35 -0.28 -8.53
CA ILE A 28 0.42 0.20 -9.57
C ILE A 28 0.29 1.73 -9.65
N GLY A 29 1.14 2.46 -8.96
CA GLY A 29 1.12 3.92 -8.98
C GLY A 29 1.86 4.51 -10.16
N MET A 30 2.40 5.72 -9.97
CA MET A 30 3.19 6.40 -10.99
C MET A 30 4.58 5.79 -11.09
N GLN A 31 5.20 5.90 -12.28
CA GLN A 31 6.50 5.28 -12.50
C GLN A 31 7.60 5.85 -11.60
N ASP A 32 7.61 7.16 -11.38
CA ASP A 32 8.60 7.78 -10.50
C ASP A 32 8.44 7.32 -9.04
N GLU A 33 7.21 7.11 -8.60
CA GLU A 33 6.93 6.55 -7.27
C GLU A 33 7.40 5.10 -7.17
N TYR A 34 7.20 4.33 -8.24
CA TYR A 34 7.69 2.95 -8.32
C TYR A 34 9.23 2.90 -8.22
N GLU A 35 9.91 3.73 -9.02
CA GLU A 35 11.36 3.75 -9.04
C GLU A 35 11.95 4.13 -7.69
N ASP A 36 11.29 5.04 -6.98
CA ASP A 36 11.69 5.42 -5.63
C ASP A 36 11.55 4.25 -4.66
N LEU A 37 10.41 3.58 -4.66
CA LEU A 37 10.18 2.45 -3.74
C LEU A 37 11.04 1.24 -4.09
N LYS A 38 11.34 1.04 -5.36
CA LYS A 38 12.20 -0.07 -5.80
C LYS A 38 13.60 -0.01 -5.19
N LYS A 39 14.07 1.16 -4.80
CA LYS A 39 15.35 1.30 -4.09
C LYS A 39 15.34 0.54 -2.77
N GLN A 40 14.19 0.46 -2.11
CA GLN A 40 14.03 -0.28 -0.87
C GLN A 40 13.64 -1.74 -1.11
N VAL A 41 12.88 -1.99 -2.18
CA VAL A 41 12.30 -3.31 -2.49
C VAL A 41 12.70 -3.69 -3.92
N PRO A 42 13.92 -4.22 -4.12
CA PRO A 42 14.43 -4.50 -5.48
C PRO A 42 13.60 -5.51 -6.28
N ASN A 43 12.88 -6.38 -5.61
CA ASN A 43 12.03 -7.40 -6.22
C ASN A 43 10.59 -6.92 -6.53
N LEU A 44 10.32 -5.62 -6.34
CA LEU A 44 9.01 -5.04 -6.64
C LEU A 44 8.77 -5.00 -8.13
N GLU A 45 7.64 -5.50 -8.58
CA GLU A 45 7.20 -5.43 -9.96
C GLU A 45 6.29 -4.23 -10.16
N PHE A 46 6.18 -3.76 -11.42
CA PHE A 46 5.39 -2.59 -11.75
C PHE A 46 4.39 -2.90 -12.86
N TYR A 47 3.18 -2.42 -12.70
CA TYR A 47 2.17 -2.45 -13.76
C TYR A 47 1.57 -1.04 -13.91
N ASN A 48 1.61 -0.52 -15.12
CA ASN A 48 1.06 0.80 -15.43
C ASN A 48 -0.43 0.64 -15.79
N CYS A 49 -1.31 1.02 -14.86
CA CYS A 49 -2.74 0.94 -15.10
C CYS A 49 -3.16 1.85 -16.25
N LYS A 50 -3.99 1.33 -17.15
CA LYS A 50 -4.48 2.07 -18.31
C LYS A 50 -5.48 3.16 -17.93
N ASN A 51 -6.26 2.91 -16.90
CA ASN A 51 -7.29 3.82 -16.45
C ASN A 51 -7.72 3.46 -15.03
N PHE A 52 -8.64 4.26 -14.50
CA PHE A 52 -9.18 4.10 -13.16
C PHE A 52 -9.89 2.75 -12.96
N LEU A 53 -10.65 2.31 -13.96
CA LEU A 53 -11.38 1.04 -13.86
C LEU A 53 -10.43 -0.14 -13.73
N GLU A 54 -9.36 -0.17 -14.51
CA GLU A 54 -8.37 -1.23 -14.42
C GLU A 54 -7.70 -1.25 -13.05
N MET A 55 -7.36 -0.08 -12.52
CA MET A 55 -6.80 0.02 -11.17
C MET A 55 -7.76 -0.58 -10.14
N ALA A 56 -9.05 -0.24 -10.22
CA ALA A 56 -10.05 -0.77 -9.32
C ALA A 56 -10.18 -2.28 -9.43
N GLN A 57 -10.13 -2.83 -10.63
CA GLN A 57 -10.20 -4.27 -10.87
C GLN A 57 -9.00 -5.00 -10.24
N ILE A 58 -7.80 -4.45 -10.42
CA ILE A 58 -6.58 -5.03 -9.85
C ILE A 58 -6.65 -5.02 -8.32
N ILE A 59 -7.04 -3.90 -7.73
CA ILE A 59 -7.17 -3.79 -6.28
C ILE A 59 -8.21 -4.78 -5.75
N LYS A 60 -9.34 -4.89 -6.43
CA LYS A 60 -10.41 -5.80 -6.00
C LYS A 60 -9.96 -7.26 -5.95
N SER A 61 -9.05 -7.66 -6.83
CA SER A 61 -8.57 -9.04 -6.93
C SER A 61 -7.36 -9.35 -6.05
N CYS A 62 -6.82 -8.37 -5.34
CA CYS A 62 -5.58 -8.57 -4.58
C CYS A 62 -5.80 -9.32 -3.26
N LYS A 63 -4.73 -9.93 -2.76
CA LYS A 63 -4.75 -10.53 -1.43
C LYS A 63 -4.93 -9.46 -0.35
N PHE A 64 -4.15 -8.38 -0.45
CA PHE A 64 -4.35 -7.17 0.33
C PHE A 64 -3.60 -6.00 -0.30
N PHE A 65 -3.98 -4.80 0.08
CA PHE A 65 -3.45 -3.55 -0.43
C PHE A 65 -2.63 -2.84 0.64
N ILE A 66 -1.52 -2.22 0.23
CA ILE A 66 -0.70 -1.37 1.10
C ILE A 66 -0.55 -0.02 0.41
N GLY A 67 -0.84 1.04 1.12
CA GLY A 67 -0.64 2.38 0.57
C GLY A 67 -0.76 3.47 1.60
N ASN A 68 -0.43 4.68 1.16
CA ASN A 68 -0.67 5.87 1.95
C ASN A 68 -1.89 6.61 1.41
N GLN A 69 -2.23 7.74 2.01
CA GLN A 69 -3.41 8.52 1.62
C GLN A 69 -3.32 8.92 0.15
N GLY A 70 -4.37 8.61 -0.63
CA GLY A 70 -4.44 8.91 -2.04
C GLY A 70 -5.53 8.10 -2.73
N LEU A 71 -5.59 8.20 -4.06
CA LEU A 71 -6.62 7.54 -4.85
C LEU A 71 -6.63 6.03 -4.68
N GLY A 72 -5.45 5.39 -4.69
CA GLY A 72 -5.36 3.94 -4.55
C GLY A 72 -5.95 3.45 -3.24
N TYR A 73 -5.60 4.11 -2.13
CA TYR A 73 -6.16 3.75 -0.84
C TYR A 73 -7.66 4.00 -0.78
N ALA A 74 -8.14 5.11 -1.38
CA ALA A 74 -9.57 5.39 -1.42
C ALA A 74 -10.35 4.29 -2.15
N LEU A 75 -9.79 3.75 -3.24
CA LEU A 75 -10.37 2.60 -3.94
C LEU A 75 -10.38 1.36 -3.07
N ALA A 76 -9.28 1.05 -2.41
CA ALA A 76 -9.19 -0.12 -1.53
C ALA A 76 -10.20 -0.03 -0.39
N GLU A 77 -10.39 1.16 0.17
CA GLU A 77 -11.37 1.41 1.22
C GLU A 77 -12.79 1.22 0.69
N ALA A 78 -13.10 1.77 -0.47
CA ALA A 78 -14.41 1.64 -1.08
C ALA A 78 -14.76 0.19 -1.44
N LEU A 79 -13.76 -0.56 -1.90
CA LEU A 79 -13.93 -1.97 -2.28
C LEU A 79 -13.85 -2.93 -1.09
N LYS A 80 -13.49 -2.44 0.08
CA LYS A 80 -13.37 -3.23 1.32
C LYS A 80 -12.45 -4.44 1.20
N VAL A 81 -11.41 -4.34 0.38
CA VAL A 81 -10.37 -5.36 0.35
C VAL A 81 -9.53 -5.28 1.63
N PRO A 82 -8.87 -6.36 2.05
CA PRO A 82 -7.92 -6.28 3.16
C PRO A 82 -6.85 -5.23 2.83
N ARG A 83 -6.51 -4.38 3.79
CA ARG A 83 -5.68 -3.21 3.48
C ARG A 83 -4.91 -2.67 4.68
N LEU A 84 -3.76 -2.08 4.37
CA LEU A 84 -2.91 -1.38 5.33
C LEU A 84 -2.75 0.08 4.89
N LEU A 85 -3.03 1.01 5.77
CA LEU A 85 -2.84 2.43 5.52
C LEU A 85 -1.58 2.93 6.25
N GLU A 86 -0.60 3.39 5.48
CA GLU A 86 0.53 4.14 6.04
C GLU A 86 0.01 5.50 6.50
N GLY A 87 -0.07 5.71 7.82
CA GLY A 87 -0.59 6.92 8.39
C GLY A 87 0.49 7.98 8.56
N ASN A 88 0.13 9.23 8.29
CA ASN A 88 0.97 10.39 8.59
C ASN A 88 0.20 11.27 9.58
N PRO A 89 0.75 11.55 10.78
CA PRO A 89 0.04 12.34 11.79
C PRO A 89 -0.36 13.75 11.32
N ASP A 90 0.35 14.28 10.31
CA ASP A 90 0.05 15.59 9.74
C ASP A 90 -1.13 15.55 8.74
N PHE A 91 -1.61 14.35 8.38
CA PHE A 91 -2.73 14.15 7.46
C PHE A 91 -3.72 13.15 8.06
N PRO A 92 -4.41 13.49 9.15
CA PRO A 92 -5.20 12.53 9.91
C PRO A 92 -6.64 12.38 9.40
N VAL A 93 -6.85 12.40 8.10
CA VAL A 93 -8.21 12.55 7.56
C VAL A 93 -8.87 11.25 7.13
N ILE A 94 -8.13 10.14 7.08
CA ILE A 94 -8.68 8.85 6.65
C ILE A 94 -8.37 7.79 7.69
N PHE A 95 -9.40 7.03 8.08
CA PHE A 95 -9.25 5.90 8.98
C PHE A 95 -9.82 4.65 8.30
N PRO A 96 -9.13 3.51 8.38
CA PRO A 96 -9.66 2.27 7.83
C PRO A 96 -10.87 1.81 8.63
N ILE A 97 -11.92 1.40 7.93
CA ILE A 97 -13.17 0.95 8.55
C ILE A 97 -13.49 -0.46 8.02
N GLY A 98 -13.73 -1.37 8.94
CA GLY A 98 -14.12 -2.75 8.60
C GLY A 98 -13.10 -3.77 9.02
N LYS A 99 -13.38 -5.03 8.66
CA LYS A 99 -12.50 -6.16 9.01
C LYS A 99 -11.26 -6.16 8.12
N LYS A 100 -10.13 -6.63 8.67
CA LYS A 100 -8.86 -6.76 7.94
C LYS A 100 -8.39 -5.42 7.36
N SER A 101 -8.64 -4.34 8.08
CA SER A 101 -8.20 -3.00 7.72
C SER A 101 -7.47 -2.40 8.91
N PHE A 102 -6.24 -1.96 8.67
CA PHE A 102 -5.37 -1.43 9.71
C PHE A 102 -4.63 -0.21 9.21
N ASP A 103 -4.43 0.75 10.09
CA ASP A 103 -3.49 1.84 9.85
C ASP A 103 -2.24 1.63 10.70
N PHE A 104 -1.12 2.18 10.27
CA PHE A 104 0.12 2.09 11.03
C PHE A 104 0.89 3.41 10.91
N TYR A 105 1.49 3.80 12.02
CA TYR A 105 2.32 5.00 12.13
C TYR A 105 3.75 4.67 12.54
N HIS A 106 3.98 3.44 13.01
CA HIS A 106 5.27 2.94 13.47
C HIS A 106 5.66 1.68 12.74
N GLN A 107 6.96 1.50 12.50
CA GLN A 107 7.49 0.38 11.74
C GLN A 107 7.09 -0.97 12.32
N ILE A 108 7.12 -1.10 13.64
CA ILE A 108 6.78 -2.37 14.30
C ILE A 108 5.34 -2.79 14.01
N HIS A 109 4.42 -1.84 13.95
CA HIS A 109 3.02 -2.12 13.65
C HIS A 109 2.83 -2.48 12.17
N PHE A 110 3.56 -1.81 11.28
CA PHE A 110 3.53 -2.14 9.85
C PHE A 110 3.89 -3.61 9.63
N GLU A 111 5.03 -4.04 10.17
CA GLU A 111 5.48 -5.41 10.00
C GLU A 111 4.55 -6.41 10.66
N LYS A 112 4.00 -6.09 11.81
CA LYS A 112 3.04 -6.93 12.52
C LYS A 112 1.77 -7.13 11.71
N PHE A 113 1.16 -6.05 11.24
CA PHE A 113 -0.08 -6.13 10.47
C PHE A 113 0.13 -6.76 9.11
N PHE A 114 1.29 -6.54 8.49
CA PHE A 114 1.64 -7.21 7.25
C PHE A 114 1.63 -8.73 7.43
N LYS A 115 2.30 -9.23 8.45
CA LYS A 115 2.34 -10.66 8.73
C LYS A 115 0.95 -11.22 8.98
N LYS A 116 0.10 -10.47 9.67
CA LYS A 116 -1.28 -10.87 9.94
C LYS A 116 -2.09 -11.03 8.65
N LEU A 117 -2.00 -10.07 7.73
CA LEU A 117 -2.73 -10.14 6.47
C LEU A 117 -2.12 -11.14 5.49
N ASN A 118 -0.84 -11.42 5.59
CA ASN A 118 -0.13 -12.32 4.67
C ASN A 118 -0.18 -13.78 5.11
N SER A 119 -0.70 -14.06 6.28
CA SER A 119 -0.81 -15.42 6.79
C SER A 119 -1.96 -16.21 6.13
#